data_98b5ab3933b623449a884760a19f097f
#
_entry.id   98b5ab3933b623449a884760a19f097f
#
_cell.length_a   1.000
_cell.length_b   1.000
_cell.length_c   1.000
_cell.angle_alpha   90.00
_cell.angle_beta   90.00
_cell.angle_gamma   90.00
#
_symmetry.space_group_name_H-M   'P 1'
#
loop_
_entity.id
_entity.type
_entity.pdbx_description
1 polymer ?
#
loop_
_entity_poly.entity_id
_entity_poly.type
_entity_poly.pdbx_seq_one_letter_code
_entity_poly.pdbx_strand_id
1 'polypeptide(L)'
;MTLFPTQPNIPSPTTAARPVAVPAPGVSAPLGADDAKRARILADAIRARFAQTLVGQDNLRESLIVTLVAGGHILIESVPGLAKTTAAQTLATCVSGSFKRVQCTPDLMPSDLVGTQVFDFASQKFTTQIGPIHANFVLLDEINRSNAKTQ
;
A
#
# COMPACT_ATOMS: atom_id res chain seq x y z
N MET A 1 34.24 -34.51 37.96
CA MET A 1 34.87 -33.24 37.48
C MET A 1 34.40 -33.02 36.06
N THR A 2 33.24 -32.40 35.90
CA THR A 2 32.54 -32.28 34.60
C THR A 2 32.75 -30.88 34.09
N LEU A 3 33.56 -30.72 33.06
CA LEU A 3 33.83 -29.46 32.37
C LEU A 3 32.64 -29.15 31.45
N PHE A 4 31.82 -28.14 31.76
CA PHE A 4 30.87 -27.56 30.82
C PHE A 4 31.64 -26.62 29.90
N PRO A 5 31.44 -26.70 28.57
CA PRO A 5 32.02 -25.72 27.65
C PRO A 5 31.36 -24.35 27.87
N THR A 6 32.20 -23.33 27.96
CA THR A 6 31.79 -21.91 28.00
C THR A 6 30.94 -21.57 26.77
N GLN A 7 29.76 -21.02 27.01
CA GLN A 7 28.89 -20.53 25.95
C GLN A 7 29.56 -19.36 25.21
N PRO A 8 29.44 -19.32 23.87
CA PRO A 8 29.94 -18.19 23.10
C PRO A 8 29.12 -16.94 23.46
N ASN A 9 29.85 -15.85 23.69
CA ASN A 9 29.28 -14.52 23.97
C ASN A 9 28.48 -14.05 22.76
N ILE A 10 27.16 -14.15 22.82
CA ILE A 10 26.25 -13.62 21.81
C ILE A 10 26.15 -12.11 22.05
N PRO A 11 26.60 -11.27 21.11
CA PRO A 11 26.41 -9.82 21.27
C PRO A 11 24.91 -9.51 21.32
N SER A 12 24.54 -8.71 22.31
CA SER A 12 23.17 -8.21 22.48
C SER A 12 22.65 -7.59 21.18
N PRO A 13 21.39 -7.84 20.79
CA PRO A 13 20.82 -7.26 19.57
C PRO A 13 20.89 -5.73 19.66
N THR A 14 21.69 -5.15 18.78
CA THR A 14 21.81 -3.71 18.60
C THR A 14 20.43 -3.12 18.40
N THR A 15 20.09 -2.21 19.28
CA THR A 15 19.03 -1.21 19.28
C THR A 15 17.96 -1.41 18.20
N ALA A 16 16.83 -1.96 18.60
CA ALA A 16 15.61 -1.96 17.81
C ALA A 16 15.35 -0.52 17.34
N ALA A 17 15.23 -0.34 16.03
CA ALA A 17 14.84 0.93 15.44
C ALA A 17 13.55 1.40 16.14
N ARG A 18 13.59 2.57 16.78
CA ARG A 18 12.40 3.19 17.38
C ARG A 18 11.32 3.24 16.31
N PRO A 19 10.10 2.76 16.60
CA PRO A 19 9.00 2.95 15.68
C PRO A 19 8.86 4.45 15.42
N VAL A 20 8.95 4.83 14.15
CA VAL A 20 8.63 6.19 13.72
C VAL A 20 7.15 6.37 14.06
N ALA A 21 6.86 7.21 15.05
CA ALA A 21 5.49 7.54 15.39
C ALA A 21 4.85 8.15 14.14
N VAL A 22 3.92 7.43 13.53
CA VAL A 22 3.02 8.02 12.55
C VAL A 22 2.21 9.05 13.31
N PRO A 23 2.30 10.35 12.99
CA PRO A 23 1.49 11.35 13.66
C PRO A 23 0.04 10.94 13.49
N ALA A 24 -0.71 10.89 14.60
CA ALA A 24 -2.16 10.77 14.55
C ALA A 24 -2.69 11.84 13.59
N PRO A 25 -3.75 11.57 12.80
CA PRO A 25 -4.35 12.57 11.95
C PRO A 25 -4.82 13.73 12.84
N GLY A 26 -3.92 14.67 13.08
CA GLY A 26 -4.23 15.93 13.73
C GLY A 26 -5.18 16.68 12.80
N VAL A 27 -6.16 17.35 13.37
CA VAL A 27 -6.97 18.34 12.66
C VAL A 27 -5.96 19.32 12.05
N SER A 28 -5.66 19.14 10.77
CA SER A 28 -4.76 20.03 10.04
C SER A 28 -5.38 21.43 10.05
N ALA A 29 -4.54 22.43 10.28
CA ALA A 29 -4.95 23.81 10.12
C ALA A 29 -5.67 23.98 8.76
N PRO A 30 -6.68 24.87 8.67
CA PRO A 30 -7.38 25.08 7.41
C PRO A 30 -6.36 25.39 6.31
N LEU A 31 -6.52 24.71 5.16
CA LEU A 31 -5.65 24.90 3.99
C LEU A 31 -5.59 26.38 3.62
N GLY A 32 -4.40 26.91 3.45
CA GLY A 32 -4.21 28.24 2.91
C GLY A 32 -4.82 28.35 1.50
N ALA A 33 -5.20 29.55 1.09
CA ALA A 33 -5.78 29.78 -0.23
C ALA A 33 -4.89 29.26 -1.37
N ASP A 34 -3.58 29.36 -1.22
CA ASP A 34 -2.59 28.84 -2.19
C ASP A 34 -2.55 27.32 -2.23
N ASP A 35 -2.68 26.65 -1.09
CA ASP A 35 -2.71 25.18 -1.04
C ASP A 35 -4.00 24.64 -1.64
N ALA A 36 -5.13 25.29 -1.40
CA ALA A 36 -6.40 24.95 -2.04
C ALA A 36 -6.33 25.13 -3.56
N LYS A 37 -5.68 26.17 -4.06
CA LYS A 37 -5.46 26.40 -5.49
C LYS A 37 -4.59 25.32 -6.12
N ARG A 38 -3.49 24.95 -5.45
CA ARG A 38 -2.59 23.86 -5.90
C ARG A 38 -3.30 22.51 -5.94
N ALA A 39 -4.09 22.19 -4.90
CA ALA A 39 -4.88 20.97 -4.84
C ALA A 39 -5.90 20.90 -5.98
N ARG A 40 -6.55 22.01 -6.31
CA ARG A 40 -7.49 22.09 -7.43
C ARG A 40 -6.79 21.84 -8.77
N ILE A 41 -5.65 22.48 -9.02
CA ILE A 41 -4.87 22.29 -10.24
C ILE A 41 -4.47 20.82 -10.40
N LEU A 42 -4.01 20.18 -9.31
CA LEU A 42 -3.66 18.77 -9.33
C LEU A 42 -4.87 17.89 -9.62
N ALA A 43 -6.00 18.13 -8.98
CA ALA A 43 -7.23 17.37 -9.22
C ALA A 43 -7.70 17.51 -10.67
N ASP A 44 -7.63 18.70 -11.26
CA ASP A 44 -8.01 18.93 -12.65
C ASP A 44 -7.05 18.23 -13.64
N ALA A 45 -5.75 18.21 -13.33
CA ALA A 45 -4.77 17.46 -14.13
C ALA A 45 -5.03 15.94 -14.08
N ILE A 46 -5.36 15.40 -12.90
CA ILE A 46 -5.74 13.99 -12.74
C ILE A 46 -7.02 13.70 -13.53
N ARG A 47 -8.06 14.55 -13.44
CA ARG A 47 -9.30 14.40 -14.21
C ARG A 47 -9.05 14.35 -15.71
N ALA A 48 -8.22 15.26 -16.21
CA ALA A 48 -7.86 15.30 -17.63
C ALA A 48 -7.15 14.01 -18.07
N ARG A 49 -6.26 13.46 -17.25
CA ARG A 49 -5.57 12.21 -17.55
C ARG A 49 -6.52 11.01 -17.53
N PHE A 50 -7.44 10.96 -16.56
CA PHE A 50 -8.46 9.90 -16.50
C PHE A 50 -9.38 9.92 -17.73
N ALA A 51 -9.79 11.10 -18.19
CA ALA A 51 -10.66 11.23 -19.36
C ALA A 51 -10.05 10.62 -20.64
N GLN A 52 -8.72 10.56 -20.72
CA GLN A 52 -8.00 9.91 -21.83
C GLN A 52 -7.98 8.38 -21.74
N THR A 53 -8.14 7.83 -20.53
CA THR A 53 -7.95 6.40 -20.26
C THR A 53 -9.27 5.67 -19.99
N LEU A 54 -10.22 6.36 -19.38
CA LEU A 54 -11.49 5.80 -18.90
C LEU A 54 -12.66 6.66 -19.36
N VAL A 55 -13.52 6.09 -20.18
CA VAL A 55 -14.74 6.75 -20.68
C VAL A 55 -15.92 6.28 -19.83
N GLY A 56 -16.77 7.21 -19.39
CA GLY A 56 -18.04 6.91 -18.72
C GLY A 56 -17.95 6.44 -17.26
N GLN A 57 -16.82 6.61 -16.59
CA GLN A 57 -16.58 6.19 -15.19
C GLN A 57 -16.38 7.40 -14.26
N ASP A 58 -17.19 8.45 -14.42
CA ASP A 58 -17.00 9.71 -13.71
C ASP A 58 -17.10 9.57 -12.19
N ASN A 59 -18.06 8.77 -11.70
CA ASN A 59 -18.23 8.54 -10.27
C ASN A 59 -17.01 7.82 -9.66
N LEU A 60 -16.48 6.80 -10.34
CA LEU A 60 -15.29 6.09 -9.89
C LEU A 60 -14.07 7.02 -9.86
N ARG A 61 -13.90 7.84 -10.89
CA ARG A 61 -12.83 8.84 -10.97
C ARG A 61 -12.87 9.80 -9.80
N GLU A 62 -14.01 10.43 -9.55
CA GLU A 62 -14.15 11.40 -8.45
C GLU A 62 -13.93 10.73 -7.08
N SER A 63 -14.46 9.52 -6.88
CA SER A 63 -14.25 8.77 -5.64
C SER A 63 -12.76 8.45 -5.41
N LEU A 64 -12.02 8.09 -6.45
CA LEU A 64 -10.58 7.84 -6.37
C LEU A 64 -9.79 9.12 -6.06
N ILE A 65 -10.16 10.26 -6.65
CA ILE A 65 -9.52 11.56 -6.37
C ILE A 65 -9.78 11.97 -4.93
N VAL A 66 -11.02 11.84 -4.44
CA VAL A 66 -11.37 12.15 -3.05
C VAL A 66 -10.57 11.26 -2.09
N THR A 67 -10.49 9.95 -2.39
CA THR A 67 -9.73 9.00 -1.57
C THR A 67 -8.24 9.36 -1.52
N LEU A 68 -7.67 9.76 -2.66
CA LEU A 68 -6.28 10.21 -2.72
C LEU A 68 -6.03 11.45 -1.86
N VAL A 69 -6.89 12.45 -1.97
CA VAL A 69 -6.77 13.71 -1.20
C VAL A 69 -6.98 13.47 0.29
N ALA A 70 -7.90 12.58 0.64
CA ALA A 70 -8.18 12.21 2.03
C ALA A 70 -7.09 11.30 2.65
N GLY A 71 -6.18 10.74 1.84
CA GLY A 71 -5.18 9.77 2.31
C GLY A 71 -5.81 8.49 2.86
N GLY A 72 -6.98 8.10 2.34
CA GLY A 72 -7.80 7.01 2.85
C GLY A 72 -7.83 5.79 1.94
N HIS A 73 -8.82 4.93 2.18
CA HIS A 73 -9.09 3.71 1.43
C HIS A 73 -10.44 3.79 0.75
N ILE A 74 -10.62 3.03 -0.34
CA ILE A 74 -11.87 2.94 -1.07
C ILE A 74 -12.25 1.47 -1.31
N LEU A 75 -13.51 1.14 -1.04
CA LEU A 75 -14.11 -0.12 -1.45
C LEU A 75 -14.89 0.11 -2.74
N ILE A 76 -14.56 -0.65 -3.78
CA ILE A 76 -15.19 -0.54 -5.09
C ILE A 76 -16.02 -1.80 -5.34
N GLU A 77 -17.32 -1.67 -5.19
CA GLU A 77 -18.27 -2.71 -5.57
C GLU A 77 -18.75 -2.47 -7.00
N SER A 78 -18.48 -3.37 -7.89
CA SER A 78 -18.94 -3.26 -9.28
C SER A 78 -18.92 -4.59 -10.00
N VAL A 79 -19.66 -4.67 -11.10
CA VAL A 79 -19.66 -5.82 -12.01
C VAL A 79 -18.25 -6.08 -12.55
N PRO A 80 -17.84 -7.34 -12.76
CA PRO A 80 -16.57 -7.67 -13.42
C PRO A 80 -16.42 -6.96 -14.76
N GLY A 81 -15.19 -6.54 -15.09
CA GLY A 81 -14.90 -5.89 -16.37
C GLY A 81 -15.02 -4.36 -16.40
N LEU A 82 -15.41 -3.69 -15.33
CA LEU A 82 -15.54 -2.22 -15.27
C LEU A 82 -14.20 -1.49 -15.02
N ALA A 83 -13.12 -1.92 -15.64
CA ALA A 83 -11.83 -1.21 -15.67
C ALA A 83 -11.28 -0.74 -14.29
N LYS A 84 -11.65 -1.40 -13.17
CA LYS A 84 -11.17 -1.06 -11.82
C LYS A 84 -9.65 -1.01 -11.72
N THR A 85 -9.00 -2.03 -12.27
CA THR A 85 -7.54 -2.12 -12.28
C THR A 85 -6.92 -0.98 -13.08
N THR A 86 -7.48 -0.68 -14.25
CA THR A 86 -7.02 0.43 -15.11
C THR A 86 -7.19 1.77 -14.40
N ALA A 87 -8.31 1.98 -13.69
CA ALA A 87 -8.54 3.20 -12.92
C ALA A 87 -7.51 3.40 -11.81
N ALA A 88 -7.28 2.37 -10.98
CA ALA A 88 -6.30 2.45 -9.89
C ALA A 88 -4.87 2.64 -10.42
N GLN A 89 -4.50 1.96 -11.50
CA GLN A 89 -3.19 2.09 -12.13
C GLN A 89 -3.01 3.48 -12.77
N THR A 90 -4.05 4.02 -13.40
CA THR A 90 -4.01 5.39 -13.95
C THR A 90 -3.79 6.41 -12.84
N LEU A 91 -4.51 6.28 -11.70
CA LEU A 91 -4.30 7.16 -10.55
C LEU A 91 -2.85 7.12 -10.06
N ALA A 92 -2.31 5.92 -9.83
CA ALA A 92 -0.94 5.74 -9.38
C ALA A 92 0.08 6.40 -10.35
N THR A 93 -0.15 6.25 -11.65
CA THR A 93 0.70 6.86 -12.68
C THR A 93 0.61 8.40 -12.66
N CYS A 94 -0.58 8.97 -12.42
CA CYS A 94 -0.76 10.42 -12.36
C CYS A 94 0.07 11.08 -11.25
N VAL A 95 0.32 10.37 -10.16
CA VAL A 95 1.07 10.88 -9.00
C VAL A 95 2.45 10.24 -8.84
N SER A 96 2.93 9.54 -9.88
CA SER A 96 4.23 8.83 -9.86
C SER A 96 4.38 7.86 -8.68
N GLY A 97 3.26 7.29 -8.23
CA GLY A 97 3.24 6.34 -7.13
C GLY A 97 3.47 4.90 -7.60
N SER A 98 4.08 4.09 -6.73
CA SER A 98 4.20 2.65 -6.96
C SER A 98 2.83 1.97 -6.86
N PHE A 99 2.55 1.05 -7.78
CA PHE A 99 1.29 0.30 -7.84
C PHE A 99 1.53 -1.20 -7.75
N LYS A 100 0.74 -1.85 -6.91
CA LYS A 100 0.69 -3.32 -6.82
C LYS A 100 -0.75 -3.80 -6.90
N ARG A 101 -0.97 -4.90 -7.63
CA ARG A 101 -2.24 -5.61 -7.67
C ARG A 101 -2.06 -6.96 -7.02
N VAL A 102 -2.94 -7.31 -6.12
CA VAL A 102 -3.02 -8.63 -5.48
C VAL A 102 -4.38 -9.24 -5.80
N GLN A 103 -4.38 -10.40 -6.41
CA GLN A 103 -5.58 -11.20 -6.59
C GLN A 103 -5.81 -11.99 -5.31
N CYS A 104 -6.92 -11.72 -4.61
CA CYS A 104 -7.24 -12.43 -3.38
C CYS A 104 -7.80 -13.83 -3.69
N THR A 105 -7.22 -14.82 -3.04
CA THR A 105 -7.59 -16.24 -3.14
C THR A 105 -7.76 -16.84 -1.74
N PRO A 106 -8.47 -17.99 -1.58
CA PRO A 106 -8.67 -18.58 -0.26
C PRO A 106 -7.41 -19.03 0.46
N ASP A 107 -6.34 -19.28 -0.27
CA ASP A 107 -5.02 -19.69 0.21
C ASP A 107 -4.07 -18.53 0.48
N LEU A 108 -4.46 -17.29 0.11
CA LEU A 108 -3.66 -16.09 0.37
C LEU A 108 -3.42 -15.91 1.88
N MET A 109 -2.16 -15.79 2.27
CA MET A 109 -1.76 -15.59 3.66
C MET A 109 -1.45 -14.11 3.94
N PRO A 110 -1.62 -13.63 5.19
CA PRO A 110 -1.19 -12.28 5.57
C PRO A 110 0.29 -12.00 5.29
N SER A 111 1.16 -13.00 5.42
CA SER A 111 2.58 -12.91 5.10
C SER A 111 2.85 -12.59 3.63
N ASP A 112 1.96 -13.02 2.72
CA ASP A 112 2.10 -12.75 1.29
C ASP A 112 1.85 -11.26 0.98
N LEU A 113 1.06 -10.61 1.83
CA LEU A 113 0.77 -9.17 1.73
C LEU A 113 1.83 -8.32 2.42
N VAL A 114 2.22 -8.68 3.64
CA VAL A 114 3.16 -7.90 4.46
C VAL A 114 4.60 -8.18 4.09
N GLY A 115 4.89 -9.42 3.69
CA GLY A 115 6.24 -9.89 3.43
C GLY A 115 6.73 -10.83 4.52
N THR A 116 7.87 -11.46 4.26
CA THR A 116 8.46 -12.46 5.14
C THR A 116 9.98 -12.39 5.15
N GLN A 117 10.58 -13.00 6.16
CA GLN A 117 12.03 -13.20 6.19
C GLN A 117 12.38 -14.53 5.53
N VAL A 118 13.29 -14.48 4.57
CA VAL A 118 13.81 -15.67 3.87
C VAL A 118 15.27 -15.82 4.19
N PHE A 119 15.69 -17.06 4.52
CA PHE A 119 17.10 -17.37 4.72
C PHE A 119 17.78 -17.54 3.36
N ASP A 120 18.76 -16.70 3.10
CA ASP A 120 19.61 -16.82 1.92
C ASP A 120 20.81 -17.74 2.23
N PHE A 121 20.82 -18.91 1.63
CA PHE A 121 21.89 -19.91 1.82
C PHE A 121 23.25 -19.46 1.28
N ALA A 122 23.29 -18.59 0.28
CA ALA A 122 24.53 -18.11 -0.32
C ALA A 122 25.24 -17.11 0.60
N SER A 123 24.48 -16.18 1.19
CA SER A 123 25.00 -15.18 2.13
C SER A 123 24.93 -15.60 3.59
N GLN A 124 24.28 -16.74 3.90
CA GLN A 124 23.98 -17.23 5.27
C GLN A 124 23.30 -16.17 6.17
N LYS A 125 22.43 -15.36 5.58
CA LYS A 125 21.72 -14.28 6.27
C LYS A 125 20.21 -14.34 6.00
N PHE A 126 19.45 -13.83 6.95
CA PHE A 126 18.04 -13.57 6.72
C PHE A 126 17.87 -12.26 5.95
N THR A 127 17.15 -12.32 4.83
CA THR A 127 16.75 -11.16 4.04
C THR A 127 15.24 -10.96 4.15
N THR A 128 14.79 -9.73 4.32
CA THR A 128 13.38 -9.41 4.36
C THR A 128 12.87 -9.19 2.94
N GLN A 129 11.94 -10.04 2.50
CA GLN A 129 11.18 -9.81 1.29
C GLN A 129 9.95 -8.99 1.63
N ILE A 130 9.93 -7.74 1.16
CA ILE A 130 8.84 -6.79 1.40
C ILE A 130 7.65 -7.17 0.54
N GLY A 131 6.47 -7.30 1.16
CA GLY A 131 5.22 -7.63 0.49
C GLY A 131 4.60 -6.44 -0.26
N PRO A 132 3.57 -6.71 -1.08
CA PRO A 132 2.92 -5.69 -1.92
C PRO A 132 2.23 -4.57 -1.15
N ILE A 133 1.87 -4.77 0.12
CA ILE A 133 1.17 -3.76 0.95
C ILE A 133 2.02 -2.50 1.18
N HIS A 134 3.32 -2.57 0.97
CA HIS A 134 4.24 -1.43 1.13
C HIS A 134 4.32 -0.52 -0.10
N ALA A 135 3.52 -0.79 -1.15
CA ALA A 135 3.39 0.13 -2.28
C ALA A 135 2.51 1.33 -1.91
N ASN A 136 2.63 2.44 -2.67
CA ASN A 136 1.79 3.62 -2.47
C ASN A 136 0.31 3.35 -2.79
N PHE A 137 0.06 2.50 -3.78
CA PHE A 137 -1.27 2.07 -4.19
C PHE A 137 -1.32 0.55 -4.25
N VAL A 138 -2.25 -0.03 -3.54
CA VAL A 138 -2.48 -1.48 -3.54
C VAL A 138 -3.93 -1.74 -3.93
N LEU A 139 -4.13 -2.48 -5.01
CA LEU A 139 -5.43 -2.99 -5.40
C LEU A 139 -5.57 -4.43 -4.93
N LEU A 140 -6.43 -4.65 -3.94
CA LEU A 140 -6.86 -5.99 -3.54
C LEU A 140 -8.09 -6.38 -4.36
N ASP A 141 -7.90 -7.26 -5.33
CA ASP A 141 -8.98 -7.69 -6.22
C ASP A 141 -9.66 -8.93 -5.65
N GLU A 142 -11.00 -8.96 -5.71
CA GLU A 142 -11.84 -10.04 -5.19
C GLU A 142 -11.58 -10.35 -3.69
N ILE A 143 -11.49 -9.31 -2.86
CA ILE A 143 -11.17 -9.42 -1.43
C ILE A 143 -12.12 -10.37 -0.67
N ASN A 144 -13.35 -10.51 -1.13
CA ASN A 144 -14.33 -11.43 -0.58
C ASN A 144 -13.96 -12.91 -0.75
N ARG A 145 -13.00 -13.24 -1.59
CA ARG A 145 -12.49 -14.62 -1.76
C ARG A 145 -11.39 -14.98 -0.79
N SER A 146 -10.74 -14.02 -0.17
CA SER A 146 -9.70 -14.31 0.80
C SER A 146 -10.28 -14.88 2.10
N ASN A 147 -9.47 -15.61 2.85
CA ASN A 147 -9.89 -16.13 4.14
C ASN A 147 -10.04 -15.01 5.19
N ALA A 148 -10.81 -15.27 6.26
CA ALA A 148 -11.12 -14.29 7.29
C ALA A 148 -9.88 -13.75 8.06
N LYS A 149 -8.72 -14.42 7.98
CA LYS A 149 -7.48 -13.95 8.61
C LYS A 149 -6.75 -12.92 7.75
N THR A 150 -7.02 -12.93 6.45
CA THR A 150 -6.39 -12.05 5.47
C THR A 150 -7.25 -10.82 5.19
N GLN A 151 -8.58 -10.89 5.39
CA GLN A 151 -9.49 -9.76 5.34
C GLN A 151 -9.30 -8.82 6.53
#